data_9d7c9cb2164e5d0054accbfaaafb0d36
#
_entry.id   9d7c9cb2164e5d0054accbfaaafb0d36
#
_cell.length_a   1.000
_cell.length_b   1.000
_cell.length_c   1.000
_cell.angle_alpha   90.00
_cell.angle_beta   90.00
_cell.angle_gamma   90.00
#
_symmetry.space_group_name_H-M   'P 1'
#
loop_
_entity.id
_entity.type
_entity.pdbx_description
1 polymer ?
#
loop_
_entity_poly.entity_id
_entity_poly.type
_entity_poly.pdbx_seq_one_letter_code
_entity_poly.pdbx_strand_id
1 'polypeptide(L)'
;MKFKQILLPLIAVLVGCSFYSFKGSIPAHIKSVHVSPITNNTIESSTSDVIKYELEQSFINENVLKLLSLEDSDSRLDLTVISFVDKPYSYNIDDISTTGYEVVDRYRIDVKVKVKWHDLKNDLLLFDQEFLGWASYDPQNDIGSDGIDNDNDSFIDDKDDDEFGLPRESAIKIASKQITESIINNIISTW
;
A
#
# COMPACT_ATOMS: atom_id res chain seq x y z
N MET A 1 -60.85 1.96 12.54
CA MET A 1 -59.93 0.82 12.73
C MET A 1 -58.82 0.71 11.67
N LYS A 2 -58.82 1.43 10.55
CA LYS A 2 -57.80 1.31 9.49
C LYS A 2 -56.51 2.10 9.74
N PHE A 3 -56.52 3.12 10.59
CA PHE A 3 -55.35 3.98 10.88
C PHE A 3 -54.26 3.28 11.73
N LYS A 4 -54.66 2.39 12.65
CA LYS A 4 -53.72 1.60 13.47
C LYS A 4 -52.96 0.54 12.68
N GLN A 5 -53.51 0.05 11.57
CA GLN A 5 -52.87 -0.98 10.74
C GLN A 5 -51.78 -0.42 9.81
N ILE A 6 -51.79 0.89 9.53
CA ILE A 6 -50.80 1.57 8.71
C ILE A 6 -49.62 2.09 9.57
N LEU A 7 -49.90 2.42 10.85
CA LEU A 7 -48.89 2.96 11.77
C LEU A 7 -47.82 1.92 12.19
N LEU A 8 -48.21 0.65 12.30
CA LEU A 8 -47.33 -0.42 12.73
C LEU A 8 -46.18 -0.71 11.75
N PRO A 9 -46.40 -0.84 10.40
CA PRO A 9 -45.33 -1.02 9.44
C PRO A 9 -44.47 0.24 9.28
N LEU A 10 -45.00 1.45 9.49
CA LEU A 10 -44.23 2.69 9.43
C LEU A 10 -43.21 2.81 10.57
N ILE A 11 -43.58 2.35 11.77
CA ILE A 11 -42.68 2.32 12.92
C ILE A 11 -41.56 1.27 12.72
N ALA A 12 -41.86 0.13 12.08
CA ALA A 12 -40.87 -0.92 11.78
C ALA A 12 -39.78 -0.44 10.78
N VAL A 13 -40.13 0.47 9.86
CA VAL A 13 -39.16 1.06 8.92
C VAL A 13 -38.22 2.05 9.60
N LEU A 14 -38.67 2.77 10.64
CA LEU A 14 -37.89 3.75 11.37
C LEU A 14 -36.86 3.08 12.31
N VAL A 15 -37.12 1.88 12.81
CA VAL A 15 -36.22 1.13 13.69
C VAL A 15 -35.09 0.45 12.88
N GLY A 16 -35.29 0.18 11.59
CA GLY A 16 -34.30 -0.44 10.71
C GLY A 16 -33.07 0.42 10.42
N CYS A 17 -33.12 1.73 10.60
CA CYS A 17 -31.99 2.63 10.37
C CYS A 17 -30.92 2.63 11.49
N SER A 18 -31.17 2.00 12.63
CA SER A 18 -30.22 1.94 13.75
C SER A 18 -29.04 0.97 13.56
N PHE A 19 -29.11 0.11 12.54
CA PHE A 19 -28.06 -0.91 12.29
C PHE A 19 -27.10 -0.53 11.15
N TYR A 20 -27.23 0.66 10.58
CA TYR A 20 -26.23 1.17 9.65
C TYR A 20 -25.04 1.71 10.44
N SER A 21 -24.14 0.79 10.80
CA SER A 21 -22.82 1.16 11.26
C SER A 21 -22.07 1.73 10.04
N PHE A 22 -21.80 3.02 10.03
CA PHE A 22 -20.82 3.62 9.13
C PHE A 22 -19.43 3.02 9.49
N LYS A 23 -19.11 1.86 8.92
CA LYS A 23 -17.73 1.38 8.88
C LYS A 23 -16.99 2.30 7.92
N GLY A 24 -16.10 3.14 8.39
CA GLY A 24 -15.30 3.95 7.49
C GLY A 24 -14.85 5.32 8.01
N SER A 25 -14.59 5.48 9.30
CA SER A 25 -13.91 6.68 9.78
C SER A 25 -12.91 6.33 10.87
N ILE A 26 -11.71 6.90 10.77
CA ILE A 26 -10.71 6.85 11.82
C ILE A 26 -11.37 7.24 13.17
N PRO A 27 -11.09 6.54 14.30
CA PRO A 27 -11.64 6.92 15.60
C PRO A 27 -11.42 8.41 15.88
N ALA A 28 -12.46 9.13 16.26
CA ALA A 28 -12.47 10.59 16.33
C ALA A 28 -11.38 11.19 17.25
N HIS A 29 -10.82 10.40 18.17
CA HIS A 29 -9.73 10.79 19.06
C HIS A 29 -8.34 10.63 18.43
N ILE A 30 -8.20 9.85 17.36
CA ILE A 30 -6.92 9.64 16.63
C ILE A 30 -6.81 10.73 15.57
N LYS A 31 -5.87 11.65 15.76
CA LYS A 31 -5.59 12.76 14.84
C LYS A 31 -4.12 12.79 14.41
N SER A 32 -3.31 11.95 15.04
CA SER A 32 -1.87 11.90 14.83
C SER A 32 -1.35 10.48 14.87
N VAL A 33 -0.24 10.26 14.19
CA VAL A 33 0.42 8.98 14.10
C VAL A 33 1.94 9.14 14.23
N HIS A 34 2.54 8.22 14.94
CA HIS A 34 3.97 8.00 14.96
C HIS A 34 4.32 6.80 14.08
N VAL A 35 5.22 6.98 13.13
CA VAL A 35 5.80 5.88 12.36
C VAL A 35 7.08 5.42 13.04
N SER A 36 7.08 4.22 13.62
CA SER A 36 8.24 3.64 14.26
C SER A 36 9.36 3.37 13.22
N PRO A 37 10.63 3.27 13.64
CA PRO A 37 11.69 2.78 12.77
C PRO A 37 11.30 1.42 12.16
N ILE A 38 11.39 1.31 10.83
CA ILE A 38 10.97 0.11 10.11
C ILE A 38 11.98 -1.02 10.35
N THR A 39 11.50 -2.16 10.84
CA THR A 39 12.31 -3.36 10.97
C THR A 39 12.42 -4.04 9.60
N ASN A 40 13.63 -4.40 9.18
CA ASN A 40 13.85 -5.10 7.92
C ASN A 40 14.45 -6.49 8.18
N ASN A 41 13.70 -7.54 7.85
CA ASN A 41 14.11 -8.94 7.99
C ASN A 41 14.64 -9.53 6.68
N THR A 42 14.91 -8.69 5.67
CA THR A 42 15.38 -9.12 4.35
C THR A 42 16.82 -8.67 4.11
N ILE A 43 17.40 -9.15 3.01
CA ILE A 43 18.77 -8.77 2.61
C ILE A 43 18.81 -7.41 1.89
N GLU A 44 17.68 -6.90 1.42
CA GLU A 44 17.58 -5.62 0.71
C GLU A 44 17.32 -4.48 1.71
N SER A 45 18.39 -3.84 2.15
CA SER A 45 18.32 -2.82 3.20
C SER A 45 17.64 -1.53 2.75
N SER A 46 17.74 -1.17 1.47
CA SER A 46 17.18 0.08 0.92
C SER A 46 15.66 0.14 1.00
N THR A 47 14.99 -1.02 0.94
CA THR A 47 13.52 -1.10 0.93
C THR A 47 12.87 -0.43 2.16
N SER A 48 13.46 -0.57 3.34
CA SER A 48 12.91 0.06 4.56
C SER A 48 12.96 1.58 4.51
N ASP A 49 14.03 2.15 3.96
CA ASP A 49 14.19 3.60 3.85
C ASP A 49 13.23 4.18 2.80
N VAL A 50 13.06 3.48 1.68
CA VAL A 50 12.13 3.88 0.62
C VAL A 50 10.70 3.82 1.13
N ILE A 51 10.26 2.72 1.78
CA ILE A 51 8.91 2.61 2.36
C ILE A 51 8.66 3.70 3.40
N LYS A 52 9.63 3.97 4.26
CA LYS A 52 9.50 5.04 5.25
C LYS A 52 9.29 6.40 4.59
N TYR A 53 10.11 6.72 3.60
CA TYR A 53 10.00 7.98 2.87
C TYR A 53 8.63 8.12 2.18
N GLU A 54 8.21 7.12 1.41
CA GLU A 54 6.92 7.13 0.70
C GLU A 54 5.74 7.23 1.68
N LEU A 55 5.78 6.51 2.81
CA LEU A 55 4.74 6.57 3.83
C LEU A 55 4.63 7.94 4.49
N GLU A 56 5.76 8.56 4.84
CA GLU A 56 5.79 9.91 5.41
C GLU A 56 5.27 10.95 4.40
N GLN A 57 5.66 10.84 3.12
CA GLN A 57 5.15 11.71 2.06
C GLN A 57 3.63 11.55 1.86
N SER A 58 3.12 10.33 1.88
CA SER A 58 1.67 10.08 1.74
C SER A 58 0.87 10.67 2.90
N PHE A 59 1.32 10.53 4.15
CA PHE A 59 0.66 11.18 5.27
C PHE A 59 0.62 12.71 5.16
N ILE A 60 1.71 13.31 4.66
CA ILE A 60 1.81 14.77 4.45
C ILE A 60 0.87 15.21 3.32
N ASN A 61 0.91 14.54 2.18
CA ASN A 61 0.18 14.92 0.99
C ASN A 61 -1.33 14.72 1.14
N GLU A 62 -1.75 13.58 1.70
CA GLU A 62 -3.17 13.27 1.89
C GLU A 62 -3.77 13.90 3.14
N ASN A 63 -2.93 14.40 4.06
CA ASN A 63 -3.34 15.06 5.30
C ASN A 63 -4.36 14.23 6.14
N VAL A 64 -4.19 12.90 6.12
CA VAL A 64 -5.08 11.96 6.83
C VAL A 64 -4.84 12.01 8.33
N LEU A 65 -3.59 11.88 8.76
CA LEU A 65 -3.14 11.99 10.15
C LEU A 65 -1.87 12.83 10.20
N LYS A 66 -1.68 13.56 11.30
CA LYS A 66 -0.46 14.35 11.52
C LYS A 66 0.67 13.44 11.98
N LEU A 67 1.83 13.54 11.33
CA LEU A 67 3.05 12.87 11.79
C LEU A 67 3.62 13.60 12.99
N LEU A 68 3.74 12.92 14.13
CA LEU A 68 4.29 13.48 15.36
C LEU A 68 5.30 12.51 16.01
N SER A 69 5.98 12.99 17.06
CA SER A 69 6.80 12.15 17.92
C SER A 69 5.97 11.09 18.65
N LEU A 70 6.57 10.03 19.15
CA LEU A 70 5.84 8.98 19.88
C LEU A 70 5.10 9.53 21.10
N GLU A 71 5.70 10.50 21.81
CA GLU A 71 5.16 11.09 23.02
C GLU A 71 3.93 11.97 22.77
N ASP A 72 3.83 12.56 21.57
CA ASP A 72 2.77 13.49 21.18
C ASP A 72 1.69 12.86 20.28
N SER A 73 1.87 11.59 19.89
CA SER A 73 0.98 10.91 18.95
C SER A 73 -0.18 10.18 19.63
N ASP A 74 -1.34 10.17 18.98
CA ASP A 74 -2.51 9.41 19.43
C ASP A 74 -2.39 7.92 19.03
N SER A 75 -1.64 7.62 17.98
CA SER A 75 -1.48 6.26 17.45
C SER A 75 -0.05 5.99 16.97
N ARG A 76 0.28 4.71 16.81
CA ARG A 76 1.60 4.25 16.35
C ARG A 76 1.45 3.19 15.26
N LEU A 77 2.26 3.33 14.21
CA LEU A 77 2.46 2.33 13.16
C LEU A 77 3.81 1.64 13.35
N ASP A 78 3.78 0.33 13.50
CA ASP A 78 4.96 -0.53 13.52
C ASP A 78 5.00 -1.34 12.22
N LEU A 79 6.05 -1.16 11.41
CA LEU A 79 6.23 -1.82 10.13
C LEU A 79 7.40 -2.80 10.18
N THR A 80 7.22 -3.96 9.54
CA THR A 80 8.29 -4.96 9.38
C THR A 80 8.30 -5.44 7.94
N VAL A 81 9.39 -5.21 7.20
CA VAL A 81 9.61 -5.84 5.90
C VAL A 81 9.92 -7.32 6.13
N ILE A 82 9.01 -8.19 5.71
CA ILE A 82 9.08 -9.64 5.97
C ILE A 82 9.53 -10.45 4.76
N SER A 83 9.40 -9.88 3.55
CA SER A 83 9.85 -10.54 2.33
C SER A 83 10.25 -9.52 1.28
N PHE A 84 11.34 -9.80 0.58
CA PHE A 84 11.77 -9.15 -0.63
C PHE A 84 12.21 -10.23 -1.61
N VAL A 85 11.58 -10.29 -2.78
CA VAL A 85 11.88 -11.29 -3.82
C VAL A 85 12.07 -10.58 -5.15
N ASP A 86 13.24 -10.74 -5.74
CA ASP A 86 13.60 -10.25 -7.05
C ASP A 86 13.83 -11.49 -7.93
N LYS A 87 12.98 -11.69 -8.97
CA LYS A 87 12.95 -12.94 -9.74
C LYS A 87 12.68 -12.68 -11.22
N PRO A 88 13.14 -13.56 -12.12
CA PRO A 88 12.71 -13.56 -13.51
C PRO A 88 11.19 -13.61 -13.62
N TYR A 89 10.63 -12.77 -14.51
CA TYR A 89 9.19 -12.63 -14.70
C TYR A 89 8.74 -13.00 -16.10
N SER A 90 9.50 -12.59 -17.15
CA SER A 90 9.24 -12.96 -18.53
C SER A 90 10.51 -13.36 -19.23
N TYR A 91 10.34 -14.14 -20.31
CA TYR A 91 11.43 -14.67 -21.11
C TYR A 91 11.15 -14.41 -22.57
N ASN A 92 12.18 -14.02 -23.31
CA ASN A 92 12.17 -13.93 -24.77
C ASN A 92 13.04 -15.05 -25.38
N ILE A 93 12.72 -15.45 -26.59
CA ILE A 93 13.57 -16.35 -27.40
C ILE A 93 14.51 -15.45 -28.20
N ASP A 94 15.81 -15.59 -28.00
CA ASP A 94 16.80 -14.90 -28.81
C ASP A 94 16.84 -15.54 -30.20
N ASP A 95 16.19 -14.89 -31.21
CA ASP A 95 16.10 -15.32 -32.58
C ASP A 95 17.46 -15.26 -33.35
N ILE A 96 18.50 -14.68 -32.75
CA ILE A 96 19.82 -14.50 -33.38
C ILE A 96 20.63 -15.80 -33.42
N SER A 97 20.30 -16.75 -32.56
CA SER A 97 20.98 -18.04 -32.55
C SER A 97 20.11 -19.16 -33.15
N THR A 98 20.68 -19.96 -34.03
CA THR A 98 20.03 -21.16 -34.61
C THR A 98 19.62 -22.21 -33.56
N THR A 99 19.89 -21.98 -32.31
CA THR A 99 19.63 -22.87 -31.18
C THR A 99 18.62 -22.29 -30.15
N GLY A 100 18.07 -21.09 -30.40
CA GLY A 100 17.03 -20.45 -29.58
C GLY A 100 17.23 -20.59 -28.08
N TYR A 101 18.00 -19.72 -27.47
CA TYR A 101 18.10 -19.68 -26.01
C TYR A 101 16.98 -18.79 -25.42
N GLU A 102 16.35 -19.25 -24.34
CA GLU A 102 15.50 -18.39 -23.53
C GLU A 102 16.36 -17.39 -22.75
N VAL A 103 16.12 -16.11 -22.96
CA VAL A 103 16.76 -15.01 -22.22
C VAL A 103 15.71 -14.35 -21.34
N VAL A 104 16.08 -14.01 -20.11
CA VAL A 104 15.20 -13.26 -19.23
C VAL A 104 15.01 -11.86 -19.82
N ASP A 105 13.77 -11.51 -20.09
CA ASP A 105 13.35 -10.23 -20.64
C ASP A 105 13.05 -9.23 -19.53
N ARG A 106 12.30 -9.67 -18.52
CA ARG A 106 11.93 -8.84 -17.39
C ARG A 106 12.11 -9.55 -16.07
N TYR A 107 12.37 -8.76 -15.05
CA TYR A 107 12.36 -9.17 -13.64
C TYR A 107 11.15 -8.59 -12.95
N ARG A 108 10.81 -9.15 -11.78
CA ARG A 108 9.76 -8.65 -10.91
C ARG A 108 10.24 -8.65 -9.47
N ILE A 109 10.03 -7.52 -8.83
CA ILE A 109 10.21 -7.35 -7.39
C ILE A 109 8.86 -7.53 -6.71
N ASP A 110 8.80 -8.40 -5.73
CA ASP A 110 7.67 -8.55 -4.81
C ASP A 110 8.16 -8.17 -3.40
N VAL A 111 7.52 -7.19 -2.77
CA VAL A 111 7.82 -6.74 -1.40
C VAL A 111 6.61 -7.00 -0.52
N LYS A 112 6.83 -7.60 0.66
CA LYS A 112 5.78 -7.83 1.63
C LYS A 112 6.13 -7.18 2.96
N VAL A 113 5.20 -6.41 3.52
CA VAL A 113 5.35 -5.67 4.76
C VAL A 113 4.22 -6.06 5.72
N LYS A 114 4.59 -6.41 6.93
CA LYS A 114 3.65 -6.58 8.02
C LYS A 114 3.50 -5.25 8.75
N VAL A 115 2.27 -4.81 8.97
CA VAL A 115 1.94 -3.53 9.60
C VAL A 115 1.01 -3.75 10.78
N LYS A 116 1.36 -3.15 11.92
CA LYS A 116 0.53 -3.09 13.12
C LYS A 116 0.20 -1.63 13.40
N TRP A 117 -1.08 -1.35 13.60
CA TRP A 117 -1.53 -0.02 14.01
C TRP A 117 -2.11 -0.06 15.42
N HIS A 118 -1.56 0.74 16.30
CA HIS A 118 -1.92 0.80 17.71
C HIS A 118 -2.55 2.15 18.06
N ASP A 119 -3.65 2.13 18.77
CA ASP A 119 -4.20 3.27 19.50
C ASP A 119 -3.46 3.37 20.84
N LEU A 120 -2.69 4.45 21.02
CA LEU A 120 -1.87 4.66 22.22
C LEU A 120 -2.69 5.09 23.43
N LYS A 121 -3.86 5.71 23.19
CA LYS A 121 -4.73 6.20 24.26
C LYS A 121 -5.50 5.08 24.94
N ASN A 122 -5.99 4.12 24.16
CA ASN A 122 -6.80 3.01 24.65
C ASN A 122 -6.02 1.71 24.78
N ASP A 123 -4.72 1.71 24.44
CA ASP A 123 -3.85 0.52 24.38
C ASP A 123 -4.47 -0.61 23.56
N LEU A 124 -4.98 -0.27 22.37
CA LEU A 124 -5.70 -1.18 21.50
C LEU A 124 -4.97 -1.40 20.18
N LEU A 125 -4.82 -2.66 19.76
CA LEU A 125 -4.39 -3.00 18.42
C LEU A 125 -5.56 -2.82 17.45
N LEU A 126 -5.42 -1.85 16.54
CA LEU A 126 -6.46 -1.51 15.57
C LEU A 126 -6.47 -2.49 14.39
N PHE A 127 -5.29 -2.80 13.86
CA PHE A 127 -5.10 -3.91 12.91
C PHE A 127 -3.68 -4.48 12.97
N ASP A 128 -3.55 -5.74 12.51
CA ASP A 128 -2.30 -6.46 12.24
C ASP A 128 -2.47 -7.16 10.87
N GLN A 129 -1.89 -6.58 9.81
CA GLN A 129 -2.11 -7.03 8.44
C GLN A 129 -0.81 -7.04 7.62
N GLU A 130 -0.82 -7.82 6.54
CA GLU A 130 0.27 -7.87 5.57
C GLU A 130 -0.16 -7.13 4.29
N PHE A 131 0.74 -6.32 3.77
CA PHE A 131 0.59 -5.59 2.52
C PHE A 131 1.64 -6.05 1.52
N LEU A 132 1.25 -6.20 0.27
CA LEU A 132 2.10 -6.61 -0.85
C LEU A 132 2.15 -5.48 -1.86
N GLY A 133 3.36 -5.13 -2.29
CA GLY A 133 3.61 -4.30 -3.46
C GLY A 133 4.53 -5.02 -4.43
N TRP A 134 4.40 -4.69 -5.70
CA TRP A 134 5.23 -5.28 -6.73
C TRP A 134 5.44 -4.32 -7.90
N ALA A 135 6.53 -4.52 -8.63
CA ALA A 135 6.76 -3.90 -9.93
C ALA A 135 7.61 -4.81 -10.81
N SER A 136 7.45 -4.70 -12.12
CA SER A 136 8.33 -5.34 -13.09
C SER A 136 9.33 -4.32 -13.64
N TYR A 137 10.46 -4.80 -14.15
CA TYR A 137 11.46 -3.96 -14.80
C TYR A 137 12.28 -4.76 -15.81
N ASP A 138 12.75 -4.07 -16.86
CA ASP A 138 13.77 -4.56 -17.75
C ASP A 138 15.15 -4.09 -17.26
N PRO A 139 16.11 -4.96 -16.94
CA PRO A 139 17.41 -4.54 -16.45
C PRO A 139 18.28 -3.81 -17.47
N GLN A 140 17.92 -3.84 -18.75
CA GLN A 140 18.71 -3.27 -19.85
C GLN A 140 18.21 -1.89 -20.28
N ASN A 141 16.97 -1.53 -19.97
CA ASN A 141 16.33 -0.30 -20.37
C ASN A 141 15.96 0.56 -19.16
N ASP A 142 15.92 1.87 -19.35
CA ASP A 142 15.38 2.80 -18.36
C ASP A 142 13.88 2.53 -18.21
N ILE A 143 13.41 2.44 -16.99
CA ILE A 143 12.03 2.10 -16.67
C ILE A 143 11.02 3.12 -17.25
N GLY A 144 11.42 4.39 -17.40
CA GLY A 144 10.59 5.44 -18.00
C GLY A 144 10.67 5.50 -19.52
N SER A 145 11.20 4.46 -20.20
CA SER A 145 11.33 4.43 -21.67
C SER A 145 11.35 3.01 -22.24
N ASP A 146 10.97 2.01 -21.44
CA ASP A 146 11.01 0.61 -21.85
C ASP A 146 9.71 0.13 -22.53
N GLY A 147 8.68 0.98 -22.58
CA GLY A 147 7.38 0.69 -23.20
C GLY A 147 6.54 -0.29 -22.42
N ILE A 148 6.81 -0.46 -21.12
CA ILE A 148 6.18 -1.43 -20.23
C ILE A 148 5.36 -0.68 -19.19
N ASP A 149 4.16 -1.13 -18.92
CA ASP A 149 3.38 -0.80 -17.72
C ASP A 149 3.96 -1.62 -16.56
N ASN A 150 4.81 -0.98 -15.75
CA ASN A 150 5.66 -1.67 -14.78
C ASN A 150 4.92 -2.07 -13.50
N ASP A 151 3.79 -1.44 -13.20
CA ASP A 151 2.98 -1.69 -12.01
C ASP A 151 1.52 -2.10 -12.31
N ASN A 152 1.15 -2.08 -13.58
CA ASN A 152 -0.17 -2.45 -14.10
C ASN A 152 -1.28 -1.46 -13.72
N ASP A 153 -0.96 -0.16 -13.75
CA ASP A 153 -1.92 0.92 -13.51
C ASP A 153 -2.54 1.48 -14.81
N SER A 154 -2.10 1.00 -15.99
CA SER A 154 -2.50 1.37 -17.35
C SER A 154 -1.84 2.65 -17.91
N PHE A 155 -0.83 3.17 -17.24
CA PHE A 155 0.06 4.18 -17.78
C PHE A 155 1.42 3.55 -18.13
N ILE A 156 2.19 4.18 -18.99
CA ILE A 156 3.52 3.73 -19.42
C ILE A 156 4.44 4.92 -19.66
N ASP A 157 5.73 4.77 -19.36
CA ASP A 157 6.81 5.73 -19.68
C ASP A 157 6.47 7.18 -19.28
N ASP A 158 6.60 8.11 -20.21
CA ASP A 158 6.35 9.56 -20.02
C ASP A 158 4.93 9.91 -19.51
N LYS A 159 4.01 8.96 -19.48
CA LYS A 159 2.65 9.15 -18.99
C LYS A 159 2.47 8.68 -17.56
N ASP A 160 3.48 8.05 -17.01
CA ASP A 160 3.53 7.59 -15.63
C ASP A 160 4.60 8.37 -14.88
N ASP A 161 4.18 9.20 -13.93
CA ASP A 161 5.06 10.03 -13.12
C ASP A 161 5.94 9.23 -12.15
N ASP A 162 5.68 7.94 -11.98
CA ASP A 162 6.43 7.04 -11.09
C ASP A 162 7.47 6.19 -11.83
N GLU A 163 7.36 6.07 -13.13
CA GLU A 163 8.26 5.28 -13.98
C GLU A 163 9.46 6.11 -14.46
N PHE A 164 10.47 6.29 -13.59
CA PHE A 164 11.71 6.98 -13.96
C PHE A 164 12.92 6.50 -13.17
N GLY A 165 14.08 6.55 -13.79
CA GLY A 165 15.38 6.29 -13.18
C GLY A 165 15.90 4.87 -13.40
N LEU A 166 16.83 4.42 -12.53
CA LEU A 166 17.42 3.09 -12.65
C LEU A 166 16.38 2.00 -12.45
N PRO A 167 16.29 1.03 -13.36
CA PRO A 167 15.17 0.09 -13.46
C PRO A 167 14.81 -0.59 -12.13
N ARG A 168 15.80 -1.18 -11.47
CA ARG A 168 15.60 -1.93 -10.23
C ARG A 168 15.21 -1.03 -9.05
N GLU A 169 15.85 0.12 -8.92
CA GLU A 169 15.60 1.09 -7.86
C GLU A 169 14.21 1.70 -8.00
N SER A 170 13.80 2.01 -9.23
CA SER A 170 12.45 2.51 -9.52
C SER A 170 11.40 1.44 -9.26
N ALA A 171 11.65 0.19 -9.63
CA ALA A 171 10.75 -0.91 -9.29
C ALA A 171 10.57 -1.09 -7.77
N ILE A 172 11.63 -0.90 -6.97
CA ILE A 172 11.53 -0.88 -5.50
C ILE A 172 10.65 0.28 -5.02
N LYS A 173 10.82 1.48 -5.63
CA LYS A 173 10.04 2.67 -5.30
C LYS A 173 8.55 2.45 -5.62
N ILE A 174 8.21 1.97 -6.81
CA ILE A 174 6.85 1.66 -7.24
C ILE A 174 6.19 0.64 -6.31
N ALA A 175 6.87 -0.49 -6.03
CA ALA A 175 6.37 -1.49 -5.10
C ALA A 175 6.14 -0.91 -3.68
N SER A 176 7.02 -0.02 -3.21
CA SER A 176 6.92 0.65 -1.92
C SER A 176 5.75 1.63 -1.87
N LYS A 177 5.51 2.37 -2.96
CA LYS A 177 4.37 3.29 -3.10
C LYS A 177 3.04 2.53 -3.03
N GLN A 178 2.89 1.43 -3.77
CA GLN A 178 1.69 0.58 -3.70
C GLN A 178 1.39 0.08 -2.27
N ILE A 179 2.43 -0.34 -1.54
CA ILE A 179 2.29 -0.74 -0.13
C ILE A 179 1.77 0.43 0.70
N THR A 180 2.38 1.61 0.54
CA THR A 180 2.04 2.81 1.29
C THR A 180 0.60 3.26 1.04
N GLU A 181 0.17 3.32 -0.22
CA GLU A 181 -1.21 3.61 -0.60
C GLU A 181 -2.19 2.60 -0.02
N SER A 182 -1.84 1.31 -0.05
CA SER A 182 -2.65 0.26 0.56
C SER A 182 -2.77 0.41 2.08
N ILE A 183 -1.71 0.82 2.77
CA ILE A 183 -1.72 1.11 4.21
C ILE A 183 -2.63 2.31 4.50
N ILE A 184 -2.46 3.42 3.79
CA ILE A 184 -3.27 4.64 3.96
C ILE A 184 -4.76 4.34 3.70
N ASN A 185 -5.06 3.66 2.59
CA ASN A 185 -6.42 3.25 2.26
C ASN A 185 -7.02 2.34 3.33
N ASN A 186 -6.23 1.43 3.91
CA ASN A 186 -6.69 0.59 5.01
C ASN A 186 -6.97 1.42 6.28
N ILE A 187 -6.11 2.37 6.63
CA ILE A 187 -6.32 3.30 7.76
C ILE A 187 -7.63 4.07 7.58
N ILE A 188 -7.93 4.55 6.37
CA ILE A 188 -9.14 5.32 6.08
C ILE A 188 -10.40 4.44 6.07
N SER A 189 -10.30 3.19 5.57
CA SER A 189 -11.46 2.34 5.26
C SER A 189 -11.82 1.32 6.34
N THR A 190 -10.98 1.10 7.35
CA THR A 190 -11.13 -0.02 8.31
C THR A 190 -12.17 0.24 9.40
N TRP A 191 -12.73 1.43 9.50
CA TRP A 191 -13.66 1.88 10.56
C TRP A 191 -15.08 2.13 10.11
#